data_813dcb9f19df30990afca5b4fc307e51
#
_entry.id   813dcb9f19df30990afca5b4fc307e51
#
_cell.length_a   1.000
_cell.length_b   1.000
_cell.length_c   1.000
_cell.angle_alpha   90.00
_cell.angle_beta   90.00
_cell.angle_gamma   90.00
#
_symmetry.space_group_name_H-M   'P 1'
#
loop_
_entity.id
_entity.type
_entity.pdbx_description
1 polymer ?
#
loop_
_entity_poly.entity_id
_entity_poly.type
_entity_poly.pdbx_seq_one_letter_code
_entity_poly.pdbx_strand_id
1 'polypeptide(L)'
;MSSSEAQPGLPFPEDAQVEVRRSARRRRTVSAYRDGDRTVVLIPARMTRAEEREWVAVMLERLAKQDRKLRPSDRDLLARATELSRTWLAGRAKPASVRWVGNQGSRWGSCTPVDRTIRLSSRLQGMPPWVVDYVLVHELAHLLVPGHGPDFWALVDEFPRTERARGYLEGVSATAGLDLSDD
;
A
#
# COMPACT_ATOMS: atom_id res chain seq x y z
N MET A 1 -30.37 -10.76 -38.18
CA MET A 1 -28.93 -10.57 -38.06
C MET A 1 -28.72 -9.34 -37.15
N SER A 2 -28.70 -9.56 -35.82
CA SER A 2 -28.50 -8.47 -34.87
C SER A 2 -27.10 -8.59 -34.31
N SER A 3 -26.25 -7.67 -34.70
CA SER A 3 -24.89 -7.55 -34.20
C SER A 3 -24.94 -6.98 -32.77
N SER A 4 -24.61 -7.81 -31.81
CA SER A 4 -24.37 -7.41 -30.42
C SER A 4 -23.01 -6.73 -30.36
N GLU A 5 -22.97 -5.40 -30.27
CA GLU A 5 -21.77 -4.65 -29.96
C GLU A 5 -21.42 -4.90 -28.49
N ALA A 6 -20.34 -5.64 -28.31
CA ALA A 6 -19.71 -5.81 -26.98
C ALA A 6 -19.16 -4.45 -26.50
N GLN A 7 -19.75 -3.91 -25.47
CA GLN A 7 -19.21 -2.74 -24.76
C GLN A 7 -17.87 -3.12 -24.10
N PRO A 8 -16.82 -2.27 -24.19
CA PRO A 8 -15.57 -2.53 -23.49
C PRO A 8 -15.82 -2.50 -21.99
N GLY A 9 -15.61 -3.64 -21.34
CA GLY A 9 -15.77 -3.81 -19.90
C GLY A 9 -14.84 -2.84 -19.15
N LEU A 10 -15.41 -2.09 -18.22
CA LEU A 10 -14.67 -1.24 -17.28
C LEU A 10 -13.75 -2.10 -16.41
N PRO A 11 -12.52 -1.65 -16.08
CA PRO A 11 -11.52 -2.43 -15.34
C PRO A 11 -11.78 -2.41 -13.82
N PHE A 12 -12.99 -2.73 -13.39
CA PHE A 12 -13.36 -2.79 -11.98
C PHE A 12 -13.86 -4.20 -11.63
N PRO A 13 -13.55 -4.72 -10.43
CA PRO A 13 -14.13 -5.97 -9.98
C PRO A 13 -15.67 -5.84 -9.99
N GLU A 14 -16.33 -6.79 -10.63
CA GLU A 14 -17.80 -6.82 -10.82
C GLU A 14 -18.59 -6.84 -9.50
N ASP A 15 -17.93 -7.04 -8.35
CA ASP A 15 -18.53 -7.13 -7.02
C ASP A 15 -18.46 -5.83 -6.19
N ALA A 16 -17.88 -4.74 -6.69
CA ALA A 16 -17.83 -3.49 -5.94
C ALA A 16 -19.20 -2.80 -5.94
N GLN A 17 -19.97 -2.97 -4.87
CA GLN A 17 -21.23 -2.24 -4.69
C GLN A 17 -20.96 -0.74 -4.61
N VAL A 18 -21.39 0.01 -5.65
CA VAL A 18 -21.30 1.46 -5.69
C VAL A 18 -22.66 2.06 -5.37
N GLU A 19 -22.72 2.81 -4.29
CA GLU A 19 -23.92 3.57 -3.88
C GLU A 19 -23.73 5.05 -4.21
N VAL A 20 -24.61 5.62 -5.03
CA VAL A 20 -24.60 7.04 -5.35
C VAL A 20 -25.63 7.76 -4.50
N ARG A 21 -25.18 8.70 -3.66
CA ARG A 21 -26.06 9.54 -2.82
C ARG A 21 -26.09 10.97 -3.34
N ARG A 22 -27.28 11.44 -3.68
CA ARG A 22 -27.54 12.80 -4.13
C ARG A 22 -27.81 13.72 -2.93
N SER A 23 -27.15 14.90 -2.88
CA SER A 23 -27.30 15.86 -1.79
C SER A 23 -27.68 17.24 -2.30
N ALA A 24 -28.79 17.77 -1.81
CA ALA A 24 -29.25 19.14 -2.12
C ALA A 24 -28.33 20.22 -1.51
N ARG A 25 -27.61 19.89 -0.42
CA ARG A 25 -26.66 20.80 0.23
C ARG A 25 -25.37 20.98 -0.56
N ARG A 26 -25.02 20.01 -1.43
CA ARG A 26 -23.81 20.08 -2.27
C ARG A 26 -24.11 20.83 -3.55
N ARG A 27 -23.35 21.87 -3.84
CA ARG A 27 -23.51 22.65 -5.07
C ARG A 27 -22.56 22.24 -6.20
N ARG A 28 -21.30 21.93 -5.87
CA ARG A 28 -20.24 21.64 -6.85
C ARG A 28 -19.29 20.51 -6.45
N THR A 29 -19.34 20.05 -5.20
CA THR A 29 -18.38 19.08 -4.70
C THR A 29 -18.86 17.66 -4.90
N VAL A 30 -17.99 16.81 -5.47
CA VAL A 30 -18.13 15.36 -5.51
C VAL A 30 -17.09 14.75 -4.57
N SER A 31 -17.46 13.74 -3.82
CA SER A 31 -16.54 12.99 -2.96
C SER A 31 -16.95 11.54 -2.90
N ALA A 32 -15.98 10.66 -2.63
CA ALA A 32 -16.23 9.24 -2.42
C ALA A 32 -15.45 8.72 -1.21
N TYR A 33 -15.98 7.69 -0.57
CA TYR A 33 -15.34 6.99 0.54
C TYR A 33 -15.77 5.53 0.57
N ARG A 34 -14.98 4.70 1.27
CA ARG A 34 -15.34 3.31 1.56
C ARG A 34 -16.19 3.24 2.82
N ASP A 35 -17.24 2.43 2.77
CA ASP A 35 -18.13 2.12 3.89
C ASP A 35 -18.28 0.59 3.93
N GLY A 36 -17.36 -0.07 4.65
CA GLY A 36 -17.23 -1.53 4.60
C GLY A 36 -16.82 -2.00 3.20
N ASP A 37 -17.61 -2.89 2.63
CA ASP A 37 -17.48 -3.45 1.28
C ASP A 37 -18.05 -2.55 0.16
N ARG A 38 -18.73 -1.45 0.53
CA ARG A 38 -19.38 -0.52 -0.41
C ARG A 38 -18.53 0.70 -0.66
N THR A 39 -18.69 1.27 -1.86
CA THR A 39 -18.15 2.59 -2.20
C THR A 39 -19.31 3.58 -2.27
N VAL A 40 -19.30 4.59 -1.40
CA VAL A 40 -20.31 5.66 -1.41
C VAL A 40 -19.76 6.86 -2.18
N VAL A 41 -20.49 7.31 -3.21
CA VAL A 41 -20.16 8.50 -3.98
C VAL A 41 -21.23 9.56 -3.72
N LEU A 42 -20.82 10.70 -3.18
CA LEU A 42 -21.68 11.83 -2.87
C LEU A 42 -21.63 12.86 -3.99
N ILE A 43 -22.77 13.16 -4.61
CA ILE A 43 -22.88 14.12 -5.72
C ILE A 43 -23.94 15.21 -5.46
N PRO A 44 -23.87 16.37 -6.12
CA PRO A 44 -24.94 17.35 -6.12
C PRO A 44 -26.25 16.79 -6.67
N ALA A 45 -27.39 17.13 -6.05
CA ALA A 45 -28.70 16.62 -6.47
C ALA A 45 -29.09 17.01 -7.91
N ARG A 46 -28.58 18.16 -8.40
CA ARG A 46 -28.86 18.69 -9.74
C ARG A 46 -28.04 18.09 -10.87
N MET A 47 -27.11 17.20 -10.56
CA MET A 47 -26.22 16.60 -11.54
C MET A 47 -27.01 15.69 -12.48
N THR A 48 -26.74 15.77 -13.79
CA THR A 48 -27.35 14.92 -14.79
C THR A 48 -26.83 13.48 -14.66
N ARG A 49 -27.53 12.53 -15.26
CA ARG A 49 -27.08 11.13 -15.27
C ARG A 49 -25.78 10.92 -16.06
N ALA A 50 -25.50 11.76 -17.06
CA ALA A 50 -24.25 11.70 -17.80
C ALA A 50 -23.07 12.17 -16.94
N GLU A 51 -23.20 13.34 -16.31
CA GLU A 51 -22.21 13.87 -15.35
C GLU A 51 -22.01 12.91 -14.16
N GLU A 52 -23.09 12.31 -13.65
CA GLU A 52 -23.00 11.31 -12.57
C GLU A 52 -22.10 10.14 -12.96
N ARG A 53 -22.31 9.53 -14.14
CA ARG A 53 -21.48 8.42 -14.61
C ARG A 53 -20.01 8.81 -14.75
N GLU A 54 -19.73 9.96 -15.32
CA GLU A 54 -18.38 10.49 -15.47
C GLU A 54 -17.69 10.69 -14.11
N TRP A 55 -18.35 11.37 -13.20
CA TRP A 55 -17.81 11.65 -11.87
C TRP A 55 -17.68 10.39 -11.01
N VAL A 56 -18.58 9.42 -11.10
CA VAL A 56 -18.45 8.14 -10.44
C VAL A 56 -17.17 7.43 -10.90
N ALA A 57 -16.93 7.38 -12.23
CA ALA A 57 -15.72 6.77 -12.77
C ALA A 57 -14.45 7.46 -12.26
N VAL A 58 -14.40 8.81 -12.26
CA VAL A 58 -13.27 9.59 -11.73
C VAL A 58 -13.03 9.31 -10.24
N MET A 59 -14.09 9.23 -9.43
CA MET A 59 -13.97 8.99 -8.00
C MET A 59 -13.52 7.56 -7.70
N LEU A 60 -14.03 6.58 -8.44
CA LEU A 60 -13.59 5.18 -8.30
C LEU A 60 -12.11 5.02 -8.66
N GLU A 61 -11.65 5.66 -9.75
CA GLU A 61 -10.23 5.65 -10.12
C GLU A 61 -9.36 6.31 -9.04
N ARG A 62 -9.81 7.42 -8.47
CA ARG A 62 -9.09 8.12 -7.38
C ARG A 62 -8.97 7.23 -6.14
N LEU A 63 -10.06 6.56 -5.73
CA LEU A 63 -10.04 5.61 -4.62
C LEU A 63 -9.15 4.40 -4.92
N ALA A 64 -9.22 3.83 -6.12
CA ALA A 64 -8.36 2.73 -6.53
C ALA A 64 -6.86 3.10 -6.50
N LYS A 65 -6.51 4.32 -6.92
CA LYS A 65 -5.14 4.84 -6.79
C LYS A 65 -4.72 5.00 -5.33
N GLN A 66 -5.62 5.44 -4.46
CA GLN A 66 -5.37 5.56 -3.03
C GLN A 66 -5.19 4.18 -2.38
N ASP A 67 -6.09 3.24 -2.68
CA ASP A 67 -6.02 1.86 -2.19
C ASP A 67 -4.71 1.17 -2.63
N ARG A 68 -4.28 1.38 -3.89
CA ARG A 68 -3.01 0.85 -4.42
C ARG A 68 -1.79 1.42 -3.68
N LYS A 69 -1.84 2.70 -3.26
CA LYS A 69 -0.78 3.27 -2.43
C LYS A 69 -0.73 2.67 -1.04
N LEU A 70 -1.88 2.29 -0.48
CA LEU A 70 -1.98 1.70 0.86
C LEU A 70 -1.78 0.18 0.85
N ARG A 71 -2.08 -0.46 -0.29
CA ARG A 71 -1.96 -1.92 -0.49
C ARG A 71 -1.28 -2.21 -1.83
N PRO A 72 0.02 -1.88 -1.98
CA PRO A 72 0.74 -2.12 -3.22
C PRO A 72 0.78 -3.62 -3.53
N SER A 73 0.80 -3.97 -4.84
CA SER A 73 1.01 -5.34 -5.28
C SER A 73 2.46 -5.79 -5.03
N ASP A 74 2.74 -7.09 -5.12
CA ASP A 74 4.11 -7.61 -5.02
C ASP A 74 5.04 -7.00 -6.08
N ARG A 75 4.51 -6.74 -7.28
CA ARG A 75 5.26 -6.04 -8.34
C ARG A 75 5.59 -4.59 -7.95
N ASP A 76 4.63 -3.88 -7.34
CA ASP A 76 4.84 -2.53 -6.86
C ASP A 76 5.86 -2.50 -5.71
N LEU A 77 5.83 -3.52 -4.82
CA LEU A 77 6.80 -3.68 -3.75
C LEU A 77 8.22 -3.86 -4.28
N LEU A 78 8.41 -4.74 -5.27
CA LEU A 78 9.73 -4.97 -5.86
C LEU A 78 10.28 -3.69 -6.53
N ALA A 79 9.43 -2.98 -7.27
CA ALA A 79 9.79 -1.71 -7.87
C ALA A 79 10.17 -0.67 -6.80
N ARG A 80 9.38 -0.58 -5.72
CA ARG A 80 9.65 0.31 -4.60
C ARG A 80 10.94 -0.04 -3.86
N ALA A 81 11.18 -1.33 -3.58
CA ALA A 81 12.42 -1.81 -2.95
C ALA A 81 13.65 -1.46 -3.81
N THR A 82 13.55 -1.60 -5.13
CA THR A 82 14.63 -1.23 -6.05
C THR A 82 14.92 0.28 -6.00
N GLU A 83 13.88 1.11 -5.96
CA GLU A 83 14.01 2.57 -5.84
C GLU A 83 14.66 2.96 -4.49
N LEU A 84 14.19 2.38 -3.38
CA LEU A 84 14.75 2.63 -2.04
C LEU A 84 16.21 2.20 -1.94
N SER A 85 16.54 1.02 -2.50
CA SER A 85 17.93 0.56 -2.56
C SER A 85 18.83 1.55 -3.31
N ARG A 86 18.36 2.07 -4.46
CA ARG A 86 19.11 3.05 -5.25
C ARG A 86 19.31 4.34 -4.47
N THR A 87 18.29 4.80 -3.77
CA THR A 87 18.29 6.10 -3.09
C THR A 87 19.12 6.07 -1.81
N TRP A 88 18.95 5.04 -0.97
CA TRP A 88 19.48 5.00 0.38
C TRP A 88 20.62 4.01 0.60
N LEU A 89 20.74 2.99 -0.27
CA LEU A 89 21.76 1.93 -0.14
C LEU A 89 22.71 1.89 -1.35
N ALA A 90 22.82 2.99 -2.09
CA ALA A 90 23.66 3.14 -3.28
C ALA A 90 23.41 2.04 -4.35
N GLY A 91 22.18 1.46 -4.41
CA GLY A 91 21.82 0.40 -5.35
C GLY A 91 22.49 -0.96 -5.09
N ARG A 92 23.15 -1.14 -3.93
CA ARG A 92 23.87 -2.37 -3.59
C ARG A 92 22.93 -3.52 -3.25
N ALA A 93 21.83 -3.26 -2.57
CA ALA A 93 20.83 -4.26 -2.22
C ALA A 93 19.92 -4.56 -3.43
N LYS A 94 20.01 -5.78 -3.99
CA LYS A 94 19.27 -6.19 -5.19
C LYS A 94 18.36 -7.37 -4.87
N PRO A 95 17.12 -7.14 -4.38
CA PRO A 95 16.18 -8.22 -4.12
C PRO A 95 15.77 -8.91 -5.42
N ALA A 96 15.62 -10.23 -5.39
CA ALA A 96 15.07 -11.02 -6.49
C ALA A 96 13.54 -10.98 -6.48
N SER A 97 12.94 -10.94 -5.29
CA SER A 97 11.49 -10.79 -5.11
C SER A 97 11.15 -10.12 -3.79
N VAL A 98 10.05 -9.39 -3.79
CA VAL A 98 9.43 -8.84 -2.57
C VAL A 98 7.95 -9.17 -2.63
N ARG A 99 7.39 -9.75 -1.56
CA ARG A 99 5.98 -10.15 -1.55
C ARG A 99 5.33 -9.97 -0.19
N TRP A 100 4.02 -9.82 -0.20
CA TRP A 100 3.20 -9.86 1.00
C TRP A 100 2.99 -11.28 1.48
N VAL A 101 3.04 -11.50 2.81
CA VAL A 101 2.73 -12.78 3.45
C VAL A 101 1.84 -12.57 4.67
N GLY A 102 0.89 -13.49 4.88
CA GLY A 102 -0.07 -13.41 5.99
C GLY A 102 0.38 -14.15 7.25
N ASN A 103 1.46 -14.94 7.18
CA ASN A 103 1.86 -15.88 8.23
C ASN A 103 2.99 -15.40 9.15
N GLN A 104 3.32 -14.12 9.15
CA GLN A 104 4.28 -13.52 10.07
C GLN A 104 3.57 -13.04 11.35
N GLY A 105 3.62 -13.86 12.41
CA GLY A 105 2.98 -13.55 13.70
C GLY A 105 3.65 -12.40 14.45
N SER A 106 4.97 -12.44 14.60
CA SER A 106 5.77 -11.52 15.43
C SER A 106 6.63 -10.52 14.65
N ARG A 107 6.80 -10.68 13.35
CA ARG A 107 7.71 -9.84 12.54
C ARG A 107 6.94 -8.97 11.55
N TRP A 108 7.49 -7.81 11.21
CA TRP A 108 6.98 -6.95 10.15
C TRP A 108 7.52 -7.31 8.77
N GLY A 109 8.72 -7.89 8.73
CA GLY A 109 9.36 -8.36 7.51
C GLY A 109 10.28 -9.55 7.78
N SER A 110 10.83 -10.12 6.72
CA SER A 110 11.92 -11.09 6.78
C SER A 110 12.68 -11.11 5.46
N CYS A 111 14.00 -11.27 5.55
CA CYS A 111 14.90 -11.40 4.42
C CYS A 111 15.53 -12.81 4.39
N THR A 112 15.63 -13.41 3.21
CA THR A 112 16.45 -14.60 2.95
C THR A 112 17.59 -14.20 2.02
N PRO A 113 18.79 -13.87 2.54
CA PRO A 113 19.88 -13.32 1.74
C PRO A 113 20.35 -14.23 0.61
N VAL A 114 20.39 -15.54 0.84
CA VAL A 114 20.83 -16.54 -0.16
C VAL A 114 19.97 -16.46 -1.43
N ASP A 115 18.65 -16.40 -1.26
CA ASP A 115 17.69 -16.32 -2.36
C ASP A 115 17.39 -14.88 -2.78
N ARG A 116 17.88 -13.90 -2.03
CA ARG A 116 17.58 -12.47 -2.17
C ARG A 116 16.07 -12.20 -2.16
N THR A 117 15.33 -12.92 -1.32
CA THR A 117 13.89 -12.77 -1.21
C THR A 117 13.50 -12.03 0.07
N ILE A 118 12.59 -11.10 -0.07
CA ILE A 118 12.03 -10.32 1.04
C ILE A 118 10.53 -10.63 1.16
N ARG A 119 10.06 -10.82 2.38
CA ARG A 119 8.65 -11.01 2.71
C ARG A 119 8.22 -9.93 3.69
N LEU A 120 7.14 -9.24 3.38
CA LEU A 120 6.53 -8.25 4.27
C LEU A 120 5.23 -8.78 4.85
N SER A 121 4.99 -8.53 6.11
CA SER A 121 3.72 -8.86 6.75
C SER A 121 2.57 -8.10 6.10
N SER A 122 1.49 -8.80 5.74
CA SER A 122 0.25 -8.17 5.24
C SER A 122 -0.38 -7.20 6.25
N ARG A 123 0.00 -7.25 7.53
CA ARG A 123 -0.39 -6.27 8.56
C ARG A 123 0.12 -4.85 8.28
N LEU A 124 1.18 -4.70 7.49
CA LEU A 124 1.67 -3.39 7.03
C LEU A 124 0.76 -2.75 5.98
N GLN A 125 -0.12 -3.55 5.35
CA GLN A 125 -1.07 -3.01 4.36
C GLN A 125 -2.05 -2.05 5.04
N GLY A 126 -2.18 -0.86 4.47
CA GLY A 126 -3.00 0.20 5.05
C GLY A 126 -2.25 1.14 6.00
N MET A 127 -1.03 0.78 6.43
CA MET A 127 -0.17 1.70 7.17
C MET A 127 0.39 2.82 6.27
N PRO A 128 0.86 3.92 6.86
CA PRO A 128 1.48 4.99 6.08
C PRO A 128 2.63 4.46 5.20
N PRO A 129 2.74 4.91 3.93
CA PRO A 129 3.77 4.40 3.00
C PRO A 129 5.20 4.47 3.53
N TRP A 130 5.53 5.50 4.32
CA TRP A 130 6.86 5.65 4.91
C TRP A 130 7.19 4.61 5.98
N VAL A 131 6.18 3.93 6.57
CA VAL A 131 6.38 2.79 7.48
C VAL A 131 6.75 1.55 6.67
N VAL A 132 6.04 1.31 5.57
CA VAL A 132 6.36 0.21 4.63
C VAL A 132 7.76 0.41 4.03
N ASP A 133 8.09 1.65 3.65
CA ASP A 133 9.42 2.01 3.13
C ASP A 133 10.54 1.70 4.13
N TYR A 134 10.33 2.04 5.41
CA TYR A 134 11.29 1.72 6.48
C TYR A 134 11.52 0.21 6.59
N VAL A 135 10.45 -0.59 6.66
CA VAL A 135 10.60 -2.05 6.74
C VAL A 135 11.29 -2.61 5.49
N LEU A 136 10.99 -2.06 4.30
CA LEU A 136 11.71 -2.43 3.08
C LEU A 136 13.21 -2.11 3.16
N VAL A 137 13.59 -0.92 3.66
CA VAL A 137 15.01 -0.55 3.83
C VAL A 137 15.70 -1.46 4.84
N HIS A 138 15.02 -1.78 5.95
CA HIS A 138 15.52 -2.73 6.95
C HIS A 138 15.80 -4.10 6.32
N GLU A 139 14.85 -4.68 5.59
CA GLU A 139 15.03 -5.98 4.93
C GLU A 139 16.06 -5.93 3.78
N LEU A 140 16.16 -4.80 3.09
CA LEU A 140 17.21 -4.59 2.08
C LEU A 140 18.60 -4.52 2.70
N ALA A 141 18.74 -3.93 3.88
CA ALA A 141 20.01 -3.89 4.61
C ALA A 141 20.51 -5.30 4.97
N HIS A 142 19.61 -6.24 5.28
CA HIS A 142 19.94 -7.65 5.52
C HIS A 142 20.49 -8.39 4.29
N LEU A 143 20.26 -7.89 3.08
CA LEU A 143 20.95 -8.41 1.89
C LEU A 143 22.42 -8.05 1.84
N LEU A 144 22.86 -7.06 2.62
CA LEU A 144 24.24 -6.55 2.64
C LEU A 144 24.99 -6.92 3.91
N VAL A 145 24.29 -6.88 5.07
CA VAL A 145 24.90 -7.11 6.38
C VAL A 145 24.01 -8.04 7.19
N PRO A 146 24.53 -9.17 7.67
CA PRO A 146 23.79 -10.06 8.57
C PRO A 146 23.72 -9.47 10.00
N GLY A 147 22.60 -9.74 10.69
CA GLY A 147 22.38 -9.28 12.07
C GLY A 147 22.12 -7.78 12.18
N HIS A 148 21.99 -7.29 13.40
CA HIS A 148 21.62 -5.89 13.73
C HIS A 148 22.77 -5.13 14.41
N GLY A 149 24.00 -5.38 13.97
CA GLY A 149 25.19 -4.67 14.48
C GLY A 149 25.30 -3.21 14.00
N PRO A 150 26.34 -2.47 14.43
CA PRO A 150 26.53 -1.07 14.05
C PRO A 150 26.51 -0.82 12.53
N ASP A 151 27.12 -1.69 11.75
CA ASP A 151 27.17 -1.56 10.27
C ASP A 151 25.77 -1.70 9.64
N PHE A 152 24.91 -2.52 10.21
CA PHE A 152 23.52 -2.66 9.78
C PHE A 152 22.74 -1.37 10.06
N TRP A 153 22.82 -0.87 11.31
CA TRP A 153 22.11 0.35 11.68
C TRP A 153 22.61 1.57 10.91
N ALA A 154 23.91 1.66 10.62
CA ALA A 154 24.44 2.71 9.77
C ALA A 154 23.80 2.73 8.39
N LEU A 155 23.42 1.55 7.81
CA LEU A 155 22.70 1.48 6.54
C LEU A 155 21.23 1.89 6.67
N VAL A 156 20.56 1.45 7.73
CA VAL A 156 19.13 1.72 7.94
C VAL A 156 18.90 3.20 8.29
N ASP A 157 19.81 3.81 9.02
CA ASP A 157 19.73 5.21 9.46
C ASP A 157 19.93 6.23 8.32
N GLU A 158 20.43 5.80 7.16
CA GLU A 158 20.40 6.61 5.93
C GLU A 158 18.95 6.96 5.52
N PHE A 159 17.96 6.16 5.92
CA PHE A 159 16.55 6.46 5.67
C PHE A 159 16.04 7.51 6.66
N PRO A 160 15.58 8.70 6.20
CA PRO A 160 15.38 9.88 7.05
C PRO A 160 14.19 9.77 8.03
N ARG A 161 13.43 8.68 7.99
CA ARG A 161 12.27 8.46 8.86
C ARG A 161 12.39 7.21 9.73
N THR A 162 13.60 6.69 9.89
CA THR A 162 13.88 5.46 10.66
C THR A 162 13.29 5.53 12.06
N GLU A 163 13.66 6.51 12.88
CA GLU A 163 13.18 6.64 14.26
C GLU A 163 11.66 6.81 14.35
N ARG A 164 11.08 7.58 13.43
CA ARG A 164 9.63 7.78 13.38
C ARG A 164 8.89 6.48 13.04
N ALA A 165 9.44 5.69 12.11
CA ALA A 165 8.84 4.43 11.69
C ALA A 165 8.94 3.36 12.79
N ARG A 166 10.07 3.31 13.50
CA ARG A 166 10.25 2.44 14.66
C ARG A 166 9.22 2.75 15.74
N GLY A 167 9.14 4.00 16.19
CA GLY A 167 8.15 4.39 17.19
C GLY A 167 6.69 4.14 16.77
N TYR A 168 6.38 4.30 15.49
CA TYR A 168 5.05 3.95 14.97
C TYR A 168 4.77 2.44 15.09
N LEU A 169 5.71 1.60 14.67
CA LEU A 169 5.57 0.14 14.72
C LEU A 169 5.55 -0.39 16.15
N GLU A 170 6.36 0.16 17.05
CA GLU A 170 6.33 -0.13 18.48
C GLU A 170 4.96 0.18 19.10
N GLY A 171 4.39 1.35 18.80
CA GLY A 171 3.06 1.73 19.25
C GLY A 171 1.96 0.80 18.76
N VAL A 172 2.01 0.41 17.48
CA VAL A 172 1.05 -0.55 16.89
C VAL A 172 1.19 -1.92 17.55
N SER A 173 2.41 -2.36 17.80
CA SER A 173 2.68 -3.67 18.42
C SER A 173 2.19 -3.72 19.86
N ALA A 174 2.46 -2.69 20.64
CA ALA A 174 1.99 -2.58 22.01
C ALA A 174 0.46 -2.63 22.11
N THR A 175 -0.25 -1.97 21.20
CA THR A 175 -1.73 -1.97 21.16
C THR A 175 -2.32 -3.30 20.67
N ALA A 176 -1.60 -4.03 19.83
CA ALA A 176 -2.04 -5.32 19.29
C ALA A 176 -1.67 -6.52 20.18
N GLY A 177 -1.00 -6.30 21.31
CA GLY A 177 -0.49 -7.37 22.17
C GLY A 177 0.56 -8.26 21.46
N LEU A 178 1.26 -7.69 20.48
CA LEU A 178 2.30 -8.38 19.71
C LEU A 178 3.64 -8.18 20.41
N ASP A 179 4.25 -9.28 20.82
CA ASP A 179 5.61 -9.29 21.32
C ASP A 179 6.56 -9.16 20.12
N LEU A 180 7.16 -8.00 19.96
CA LEU A 180 8.19 -7.77 18.94
C LEU A 180 9.56 -7.91 19.62
N SER A 181 10.05 -9.11 19.67
CA SER A 181 11.48 -9.32 19.86
C SER A 181 12.18 -8.93 18.54
N ASP A 182 12.98 -7.88 18.58
CA ASP A 182 14.02 -7.58 17.59
C ASP A 182 15.06 -8.73 17.64
N ASP A 183 14.88 -9.76 16.80
CA ASP A 183 15.91 -10.74 16.50
C ASP A 183 16.67 -10.36 15.23
#